data_5dec6071de47017b9b93aa95640a8c9f
#
_entry.id   5dec6071de47017b9b93aa95640a8c9f
#
_cell.length_a   1.000
_cell.length_b   1.000
_cell.length_c   1.000
_cell.angle_alpha   90.00
_cell.angle_beta   90.00
_cell.angle_gamma   90.00
#
_symmetry.space_group_name_H-M   'P 1'
#
loop_
_entity.id
_entity.type
_entity.pdbx_description
1 polymer ?
#
loop_
_entity_poly.entity_id
_entity_poly.type
_entity_poly.pdbx_seq_one_letter_code
_entity_poly.pdbx_strand_id
1 'polypeptide(L)'
;MKIDWKSREVKIALTVFVTAAALIMFYRMVEDIDNLLGAVCAGVVQVFDILLPFLMGALIAYILLPLVRWVNKKLYARLIKRDGVRWAVSVGTIFLLVVAAVAGLFAYLVPVLVSNIQEFAANFSDYLEKGLDLIERLMTENVVFSQPAVREGINNALEDANEYIRNSGKEIAQTALITLKAVGTALTDTVVAIMTGLYLLIDNERLKTSAKRLTNSLFKPERAEKIFGFVHDSDRIFGQYVRARLFESLVVFAAMLIGYTVVPVPYAVLFSIVGAVTNLVPFFGPIAGFLIVVPLVLLIRPERALYAAVFIIVLQQFDGYVLGPKVMGDGVNLRPLWILMAVTAGGALFGVPGMVLGVPVAALIGTQLSRFTAKRVGPKPEPEKKPSQRSKRMRE
;
A
#
# COMPACT_ATOMS: atom_id res chain seq x y z
N MET A 1 34.78 47.92 -45.29
CA MET A 1 33.75 48.50 -44.38
C MET A 1 34.32 48.44 -42.96
N LYS A 2 34.71 49.55 -42.35
CA LYS A 2 35.20 49.59 -40.97
C LYS A 2 33.98 49.74 -40.03
N ILE A 3 33.73 48.77 -39.21
CA ILE A 3 32.63 48.78 -38.25
C ILE A 3 33.02 49.77 -37.15
N ASP A 4 32.21 50.83 -36.99
CA ASP A 4 32.41 51.81 -35.92
C ASP A 4 31.78 51.28 -34.61
N TRP A 5 32.63 50.64 -33.76
CA TRP A 5 32.24 50.03 -32.49
C TRP A 5 31.68 51.01 -31.45
N LYS A 6 31.81 52.35 -31.70
CA LYS A 6 31.32 53.38 -30.80
C LYS A 6 29.92 53.86 -31.15
N SER A 7 29.39 53.50 -32.31
CA SER A 7 28.03 53.90 -32.73
C SER A 7 26.96 53.31 -31.79
N ARG A 8 25.95 54.12 -31.51
CA ARG A 8 24.81 53.76 -30.65
C ARG A 8 24.08 52.48 -31.18
N GLU A 9 24.02 52.36 -32.48
CA GLU A 9 23.36 51.25 -33.17
C GLU A 9 24.10 49.91 -32.96
N VAL A 10 25.43 49.92 -33.04
CA VAL A 10 26.26 48.72 -32.80
C VAL A 10 26.17 48.30 -31.32
N LYS A 11 26.13 49.24 -30.39
CA LYS A 11 25.94 48.91 -28.97
C LYS A 11 24.58 48.30 -28.70
N ILE A 12 23.51 48.80 -29.30
CA ILE A 12 22.16 48.26 -29.15
C ILE A 12 22.10 46.86 -29.75
N ALA A 13 22.64 46.65 -30.97
CA ALA A 13 22.68 45.35 -31.61
C ALA A 13 23.47 44.33 -30.80
N LEU A 14 24.61 44.74 -30.23
CA LEU A 14 25.41 43.85 -29.35
C LEU A 14 24.67 43.50 -28.06
N THR A 15 24.01 44.50 -27.44
CA THR A 15 23.22 44.23 -26.22
C THR A 15 22.08 43.27 -26.49
N VAL A 16 21.32 43.46 -27.58
CA VAL A 16 20.24 42.53 -27.98
C VAL A 16 20.79 41.14 -28.25
N PHE A 17 21.91 41.02 -28.97
CA PHE A 17 22.54 39.75 -29.26
C PHE A 17 22.99 39.01 -28.00
N VAL A 18 23.68 39.70 -27.07
CA VAL A 18 24.14 39.12 -25.82
C VAL A 18 22.97 38.72 -24.93
N THR A 19 21.90 39.53 -24.88
CA THR A 19 20.69 39.19 -24.11
C THR A 19 19.97 37.98 -24.71
N ALA A 20 19.83 37.92 -26.02
CA ALA A 20 19.23 36.78 -26.70
C ALA A 20 20.06 35.48 -26.51
N ALA A 21 21.39 35.58 -26.64
CA ALA A 21 22.30 34.45 -26.38
C ALA A 21 22.22 33.95 -24.91
N ALA A 22 22.15 34.88 -23.95
CA ALA A 22 22.00 34.57 -22.54
C ALA A 22 20.64 33.89 -22.25
N LEU A 23 19.55 34.34 -22.87
CA LEU A 23 18.22 33.73 -22.75
C LEU A 23 18.20 32.32 -23.35
N ILE A 24 18.82 32.10 -24.51
CA ILE A 24 18.92 30.81 -25.15
C ILE A 24 19.76 29.85 -24.30
N MET A 25 20.89 30.32 -23.74
CA MET A 25 21.70 29.50 -22.81
C MET A 25 20.92 29.14 -21.54
N PHE A 26 20.20 30.11 -20.98
CA PHE A 26 19.39 29.84 -19.80
C PHE A 26 18.27 28.84 -20.08
N TYR A 27 17.58 28.97 -21.23
CA TYR A 27 16.54 28.01 -21.62
C TYR A 27 17.10 26.59 -21.79
N ARG A 28 18.23 26.46 -22.49
CA ARG A 28 18.93 25.17 -22.64
C ARG A 28 19.36 24.57 -21.28
N MET A 29 19.88 25.43 -20.40
CA MET A 29 20.30 24.99 -19.07
C MET A 29 19.12 24.49 -18.22
N VAL A 30 17.94 25.10 -18.34
CA VAL A 30 16.71 24.65 -17.65
C VAL A 30 16.22 23.33 -18.24
N GLU A 31 16.22 23.17 -19.59
CA GLU A 31 15.83 21.93 -20.26
C GLU A 31 16.78 20.75 -19.90
N ASP A 32 18.07 21.02 -19.80
CA ASP A 32 19.07 20.02 -19.39
C ASP A 32 18.90 19.61 -17.92
N ILE A 33 18.48 20.52 -17.04
CA ILE A 33 18.19 20.20 -15.62
C ILE A 33 16.98 19.28 -15.54
N ASP A 34 15.91 19.53 -16.29
CA ASP A 34 14.72 18.67 -16.29
C ASP A 34 15.04 17.25 -16.76
N ASN A 35 15.85 17.13 -17.83
CA ASN A 35 16.32 15.84 -18.33
C ASN A 35 17.22 15.12 -17.32
N LEU A 36 18.12 15.85 -16.64
CA LEU A 36 19.00 15.30 -15.61
C LEU A 36 18.19 14.84 -14.39
N LEU A 37 17.25 15.65 -13.92
CA LEU A 37 16.36 15.29 -12.81
C LEU A 37 15.50 14.07 -13.18
N GLY A 38 14.96 14.05 -14.40
CA GLY A 38 14.22 12.89 -14.92
C GLY A 38 15.07 11.61 -14.94
N ALA A 39 16.31 11.69 -15.43
CA ALA A 39 17.24 10.57 -15.46
C ALA A 39 17.65 10.10 -14.05
N VAL A 40 17.88 11.01 -13.12
CA VAL A 40 18.18 10.68 -11.72
C VAL A 40 16.98 10.02 -11.06
N CYS A 41 15.77 10.57 -11.24
CA CYS A 41 14.54 9.97 -10.71
C CYS A 41 14.30 8.57 -11.29
N ALA A 42 14.45 8.40 -12.61
CA ALA A 42 14.33 7.09 -13.25
C ALA A 42 15.37 6.09 -12.73
N GLY A 43 16.61 6.53 -12.54
CA GLY A 43 17.67 5.69 -11.95
C GLY A 43 17.35 5.28 -10.51
N VAL A 44 16.82 6.18 -9.70
CA VAL A 44 16.40 5.88 -8.32
C VAL A 44 15.26 4.86 -8.31
N VAL A 45 14.25 5.04 -9.17
CA VAL A 45 13.13 4.09 -9.32
C VAL A 45 13.65 2.72 -9.75
N GLN A 46 14.52 2.65 -10.75
CA GLN A 46 15.11 1.38 -11.22
C GLN A 46 15.91 0.66 -10.13
N VAL A 47 16.71 1.39 -9.34
CA VAL A 47 17.41 0.81 -8.17
C VAL A 47 16.41 0.30 -7.14
N PHE A 48 15.32 1.03 -6.91
CA PHE A 48 14.30 0.61 -5.97
C PHE A 48 13.59 -0.66 -6.44
N ASP A 49 13.27 -0.78 -7.74
CA ASP A 49 12.65 -1.97 -8.32
C ASP A 49 13.54 -3.22 -8.17
N ILE A 50 14.86 -3.06 -8.38
CA ILE A 50 15.84 -4.14 -8.17
C ILE A 50 15.90 -4.53 -6.68
N LEU A 51 15.80 -3.58 -5.77
CA LEU A 51 15.86 -3.82 -4.34
C LEU A 51 14.53 -4.32 -3.75
N LEU A 52 13.42 -4.16 -4.45
CA LEU A 52 12.08 -4.48 -3.95
C LEU A 52 11.95 -5.93 -3.46
N PRO A 53 12.39 -6.99 -4.19
CA PRO A 53 12.34 -8.37 -3.70
C PRO A 53 13.16 -8.57 -2.41
N PHE A 54 14.29 -7.88 -2.26
CA PHE A 54 15.12 -7.94 -1.06
C PHE A 54 14.44 -7.23 0.13
N LEU A 55 13.79 -6.10 -0.11
CA LEU A 55 13.00 -5.40 0.90
C LEU A 55 11.79 -6.24 1.35
N MET A 56 11.13 -6.90 0.40
CA MET A 56 10.06 -7.86 0.71
C MET A 56 10.59 -9.05 1.52
N GLY A 57 11.77 -9.56 1.19
CA GLY A 57 12.45 -10.60 1.97
C GLY A 57 12.78 -10.14 3.40
N ALA A 58 13.25 -8.92 3.55
CA ALA A 58 13.48 -8.31 4.87
C ALA A 58 12.18 -8.17 5.67
N LEU A 59 11.08 -7.78 5.01
CA LEU A 59 9.76 -7.71 5.61
C LEU A 59 9.27 -9.10 6.07
N ILE A 60 9.42 -10.12 5.23
CA ILE A 60 9.10 -11.51 5.56
C ILE A 60 9.91 -11.96 6.78
N ALA A 61 11.24 -11.76 6.76
CA ALA A 61 12.10 -12.07 7.89
C ALA A 61 11.65 -11.36 9.17
N TYR A 62 11.27 -10.11 9.07
CA TYR A 62 10.79 -9.30 10.17
C TYR A 62 9.50 -9.84 10.80
N ILE A 63 8.53 -10.24 9.95
CA ILE A 63 7.26 -10.82 10.38
C ILE A 63 7.47 -12.19 11.02
N LEU A 64 8.36 -13.01 10.47
CA LEU A 64 8.62 -14.37 10.95
C LEU A 64 9.51 -14.44 12.19
N LEU A 65 10.32 -13.42 12.43
CA LEU A 65 11.27 -13.38 13.56
C LEU A 65 10.63 -13.67 14.93
N PRO A 66 9.45 -13.12 15.29
CA PRO A 66 8.78 -13.48 16.55
C PRO A 66 8.38 -14.97 16.61
N LEU A 67 7.91 -15.54 15.50
CA LEU A 67 7.53 -16.95 15.42
C LEU A 67 8.76 -17.85 15.58
N VAL A 68 9.87 -17.52 14.90
CA VAL A 68 11.15 -18.24 15.05
C VAL A 68 11.63 -18.18 16.50
N ARG A 69 11.57 -17.03 17.15
CA ARG A 69 11.93 -16.86 18.56
C ARG A 69 11.04 -17.68 19.49
N TRP A 70 9.76 -17.74 19.20
CA TRP A 70 8.80 -18.52 19.97
C TRP A 70 9.07 -20.02 19.86
N VAL A 71 9.30 -20.54 18.64
CA VAL A 71 9.66 -21.94 18.38
C VAL A 71 10.99 -22.27 19.04
N ASN A 72 12.01 -21.41 18.87
CA ASN A 72 13.34 -21.59 19.48
C ASN A 72 13.27 -21.70 21.02
N LYS A 73 12.44 -20.86 21.67
CA LYS A 73 12.34 -20.83 23.14
C LYS A 73 11.40 -21.87 23.72
N LYS A 74 10.29 -22.20 23.04
CA LYS A 74 9.27 -23.10 23.59
C LYS A 74 9.39 -24.55 23.08
N LEU A 75 9.63 -24.72 21.79
CA LEU A 75 9.61 -26.05 21.18
C LEU A 75 10.98 -26.73 21.27
N TYR A 76 12.03 -26.05 20.86
CA TYR A 76 13.38 -26.65 20.76
C TYR A 76 14.29 -26.39 21.95
N ALA A 77 13.90 -25.60 22.94
CA ALA A 77 14.71 -25.30 24.11
C ALA A 77 15.10 -26.55 24.92
N ARG A 78 14.20 -27.54 24.97
CA ARG A 78 14.42 -28.81 25.70
C ARG A 78 15.11 -29.87 24.85
N LEU A 79 15.00 -29.78 23.52
CA LEU A 79 15.46 -30.84 22.60
C LEU A 79 16.90 -30.58 22.12
N ILE A 80 17.30 -29.32 21.93
CA ILE A 80 18.58 -28.96 21.34
C ILE A 80 19.36 -28.05 22.29
N LYS A 81 20.47 -28.53 22.84
CA LYS A 81 21.31 -27.79 23.80
C LYS A 81 22.22 -26.76 23.15
N ARG A 82 22.64 -26.97 21.87
CA ARG A 82 23.51 -26.03 21.14
C ARG A 82 22.70 -24.87 20.56
N ASP A 83 22.94 -23.65 21.04
CA ASP A 83 22.16 -22.46 20.68
C ASP A 83 22.15 -22.16 19.18
N GLY A 84 23.29 -22.30 18.49
CA GLY A 84 23.38 -22.05 17.05
C GLY A 84 22.60 -23.07 16.20
N VAL A 85 22.67 -24.37 16.58
CA VAL A 85 21.91 -25.44 15.91
C VAL A 85 20.42 -25.27 16.17
N ARG A 86 20.05 -24.96 17.42
CA ARG A 86 18.66 -24.70 17.81
C ARG A 86 18.05 -23.55 17.01
N TRP A 87 18.81 -22.45 16.83
CA TRP A 87 18.37 -21.33 16.02
C TRP A 87 18.16 -21.73 14.56
N ALA A 88 19.14 -22.39 13.93
CA ALA A 88 19.06 -22.82 12.54
C ALA A 88 17.88 -23.77 12.30
N VAL A 89 17.65 -24.74 13.20
CA VAL A 89 16.51 -25.66 13.12
C VAL A 89 15.18 -24.92 13.28
N SER A 90 15.11 -23.95 14.21
CA SER A 90 13.90 -23.14 14.39
C SER A 90 13.57 -22.30 13.14
N VAL A 91 14.58 -21.69 12.53
CA VAL A 91 14.44 -20.96 11.27
C VAL A 91 13.99 -21.89 10.16
N GLY A 92 14.66 -23.05 9.99
CA GLY A 92 14.32 -24.05 8.98
C GLY A 92 12.89 -24.56 9.11
N THR A 93 12.43 -24.83 10.34
CA THR A 93 11.05 -25.31 10.59
C THR A 93 10.01 -24.26 10.22
N ILE A 94 10.18 -23.01 10.68
CA ILE A 94 9.24 -21.93 10.35
C ILE A 94 9.27 -21.63 8.85
N PHE A 95 10.46 -21.64 8.25
CA PHE A 95 10.62 -21.42 6.82
C PHE A 95 9.91 -22.52 5.99
N LEU A 96 10.11 -23.79 6.33
CA LEU A 96 9.43 -24.91 5.67
C LEU A 96 7.92 -24.79 5.79
N LEU A 97 7.41 -24.46 6.99
CA LEU A 97 5.97 -24.24 7.22
C LEU A 97 5.44 -23.09 6.35
N VAL A 98 6.15 -21.99 6.28
CA VAL A 98 5.75 -20.83 5.47
C VAL A 98 5.79 -21.16 3.98
N VAL A 99 6.85 -21.80 3.50
CA VAL A 99 6.95 -22.23 2.10
C VAL A 99 5.82 -23.22 1.76
N ALA A 100 5.55 -24.20 2.62
CA ALA A 100 4.45 -25.13 2.43
C ALA A 100 3.08 -24.44 2.44
N ALA A 101 2.87 -23.49 3.38
CA ALA A 101 1.63 -22.71 3.45
C ALA A 101 1.45 -21.81 2.22
N VAL A 102 2.51 -21.13 1.80
CA VAL A 102 2.50 -20.27 0.60
C VAL A 102 2.29 -21.10 -0.65
N ALA A 103 3.02 -22.21 -0.82
CA ALA A 103 2.86 -23.12 -1.95
C ALA A 103 1.44 -23.72 -2.02
N GLY A 104 0.91 -24.18 -0.88
CA GLY A 104 -0.47 -24.69 -0.78
C GLY A 104 -1.51 -23.61 -1.10
N LEU A 105 -1.30 -22.40 -0.60
CA LEU A 105 -2.15 -21.25 -0.88
C LEU A 105 -2.15 -20.91 -2.39
N PHE A 106 -0.97 -20.83 -3.01
CA PHE A 106 -0.85 -20.57 -4.45
C PHE A 106 -1.43 -21.73 -5.27
N ALA A 107 -1.17 -22.98 -4.91
CA ALA A 107 -1.72 -24.14 -5.60
C ALA A 107 -3.26 -24.16 -5.58
N TYR A 108 -3.88 -23.61 -4.53
CA TYR A 108 -5.33 -23.50 -4.42
C TYR A 108 -5.86 -22.22 -5.08
N LEU A 109 -5.29 -21.05 -4.74
CA LEU A 109 -5.83 -19.76 -5.17
C LEU A 109 -5.58 -19.47 -6.65
N VAL A 110 -4.40 -19.80 -7.18
CA VAL A 110 -4.06 -19.45 -8.57
C VAL A 110 -5.03 -20.10 -9.57
N PRO A 111 -5.31 -21.43 -9.52
CA PRO A 111 -6.31 -22.03 -10.42
C PRO A 111 -7.70 -21.39 -10.27
N VAL A 112 -8.14 -21.12 -9.03
CA VAL A 112 -9.45 -20.50 -8.77
C VAL A 112 -9.48 -19.06 -9.32
N LEU A 113 -8.41 -18.29 -9.14
CA LEU A 113 -8.34 -16.93 -9.70
C LEU A 113 -8.32 -16.95 -11.23
N VAL A 114 -7.53 -17.84 -11.82
CA VAL A 114 -7.45 -18.00 -13.28
C VAL A 114 -8.81 -18.37 -13.86
N SER A 115 -9.49 -19.35 -13.28
CA SER A 115 -10.84 -19.75 -13.72
C SER A 115 -11.85 -18.63 -13.56
N ASN A 116 -11.83 -17.93 -12.42
CA ASN A 116 -12.74 -16.81 -12.17
C ASN A 116 -12.51 -15.64 -13.15
N ILE A 117 -11.24 -15.31 -13.45
CA ILE A 117 -10.90 -14.25 -14.41
C ILE A 117 -11.30 -14.66 -15.82
N GLN A 118 -11.04 -15.91 -16.21
CA GLN A 118 -11.42 -16.42 -17.53
C GLN A 118 -12.94 -16.45 -17.71
N GLU A 119 -13.68 -16.95 -16.72
CA GLU A 119 -15.15 -17.00 -16.73
C GLU A 119 -15.74 -15.58 -16.75
N PHE A 120 -15.19 -14.66 -15.94
CA PHE A 120 -15.60 -13.26 -15.94
C PHE A 120 -15.35 -12.61 -17.31
N ALA A 121 -14.16 -12.78 -17.88
CA ALA A 121 -13.81 -12.24 -19.19
C ALA A 121 -14.68 -12.81 -20.31
N ALA A 122 -14.98 -14.12 -20.28
CA ALA A 122 -15.83 -14.78 -21.27
C ALA A 122 -17.29 -14.29 -21.22
N ASN A 123 -17.82 -14.02 -20.03
CA ASN A 123 -19.21 -13.60 -19.83
C ASN A 123 -19.36 -12.08 -19.67
N PHE A 124 -18.28 -11.31 -19.86
CA PHE A 124 -18.29 -9.87 -19.59
C PHE A 124 -19.34 -9.12 -20.42
N SER A 125 -19.42 -9.44 -21.72
CA SER A 125 -20.41 -8.84 -22.61
C SER A 125 -21.85 -9.12 -22.15
N ASP A 126 -22.14 -10.34 -21.74
CA ASP A 126 -23.46 -10.72 -21.22
C ASP A 126 -23.81 -9.99 -19.91
N TYR A 127 -22.82 -9.82 -19.03
CA TYR A 127 -23.02 -9.08 -17.78
C TYR A 127 -23.34 -7.61 -18.03
N LEU A 128 -22.69 -7.03 -19.03
CA LEU A 128 -22.95 -5.65 -19.42
C LEU A 128 -24.33 -5.48 -20.04
N GLU A 129 -24.73 -6.37 -20.96
CA GLU A 129 -26.07 -6.35 -21.56
C GLU A 129 -27.16 -6.44 -20.48
N LYS A 130 -27.00 -7.34 -19.50
CA LYS A 130 -27.90 -7.44 -18.34
C LYS A 130 -27.89 -6.18 -17.46
N GLY A 131 -26.71 -5.56 -17.29
CA GLY A 131 -26.61 -4.30 -16.56
C GLY A 131 -27.33 -3.15 -17.25
N LEU A 132 -27.21 -3.06 -18.57
CA LEU A 132 -27.90 -2.08 -19.39
C LEU A 132 -29.45 -2.30 -19.35
N ASP A 133 -29.93 -3.54 -19.50
CA ASP A 133 -31.35 -3.92 -19.37
C ASP A 133 -31.90 -3.55 -17.98
N LEU A 134 -31.10 -3.78 -16.91
CA LEU A 134 -31.50 -3.39 -15.57
C LEU A 134 -31.69 -1.87 -15.44
N ILE A 135 -30.74 -1.09 -15.97
CA ILE A 135 -30.83 0.37 -15.95
C ILE A 135 -32.05 0.85 -16.74
N GLU A 136 -32.28 0.28 -17.92
CA GLU A 136 -33.47 0.61 -18.75
C GLU A 136 -34.79 0.31 -18.03
N ARG A 137 -34.89 -0.82 -17.34
CA ARG A 137 -36.05 -1.16 -16.49
C ARG A 137 -36.21 -0.17 -15.33
N LEU A 138 -35.15 0.16 -14.61
CA LEU A 138 -35.19 1.15 -13.53
C LEU A 138 -35.60 2.52 -14.02
N MET A 139 -35.20 2.91 -15.24
CA MET A 139 -35.61 4.17 -15.88
C MET A 139 -37.10 4.20 -16.28
N THR A 140 -37.67 3.04 -16.63
CA THR A 140 -39.07 2.93 -17.02
C THR A 140 -40.00 2.82 -15.81
N GLU A 141 -39.55 2.21 -14.72
CA GLU A 141 -40.39 1.93 -13.54
C GLU A 141 -40.35 3.05 -12.48
N ASN A 142 -39.38 3.93 -12.48
CA ASN A 142 -39.21 4.96 -11.43
C ASN A 142 -39.45 6.38 -11.94
N VAL A 143 -40.36 7.10 -11.28
CA VAL A 143 -40.74 8.50 -11.57
C VAL A 143 -39.53 9.48 -11.45
N VAL A 144 -38.57 9.19 -10.64
CA VAL A 144 -37.35 10.05 -10.47
C VAL A 144 -36.45 9.99 -11.70
N PHE A 145 -36.31 8.81 -12.31
CA PHE A 145 -35.49 8.60 -13.51
C PHE A 145 -36.22 8.95 -14.81
N SER A 146 -37.54 9.18 -14.78
CA SER A 146 -38.31 9.57 -15.94
C SER A 146 -38.18 11.05 -16.31
N GLN A 147 -37.47 11.88 -15.50
CA GLN A 147 -37.22 13.28 -15.82
C GLN A 147 -36.30 13.38 -17.06
N PRO A 148 -36.67 14.24 -18.07
CA PRO A 148 -35.94 14.29 -19.34
C PRO A 148 -34.45 14.53 -19.22
N ALA A 149 -34.04 15.41 -18.33
CA ALA A 149 -32.61 15.75 -18.11
C ALA A 149 -31.83 14.59 -17.49
N VAL A 150 -32.44 13.80 -16.59
CA VAL A 150 -31.82 12.63 -15.99
C VAL A 150 -31.70 11.50 -17.01
N ARG A 151 -32.74 11.31 -17.79
CA ARG A 151 -32.80 10.29 -18.86
C ARG A 151 -31.76 10.55 -19.96
N GLU A 152 -31.61 11.79 -20.38
CA GLU A 152 -30.60 12.20 -21.37
C GLU A 152 -29.20 11.98 -20.86
N GLY A 153 -28.90 12.38 -19.60
CA GLY A 153 -27.61 12.14 -18.96
C GLY A 153 -27.29 10.65 -18.82
N ILE A 154 -28.24 9.83 -18.46
CA ILE A 154 -28.06 8.37 -18.35
C ILE A 154 -27.87 7.74 -19.74
N ASN A 155 -28.67 8.14 -20.75
CA ASN A 155 -28.53 7.62 -22.12
C ASN A 155 -27.13 7.95 -22.69
N ASN A 156 -26.66 9.17 -22.53
CA ASN A 156 -25.30 9.55 -22.96
C ASN A 156 -24.22 8.74 -22.23
N ALA A 157 -24.36 8.56 -20.91
CA ALA A 157 -23.43 7.71 -20.13
C ALA A 157 -23.49 6.23 -20.54
N LEU A 158 -24.66 5.73 -20.98
CA LEU A 158 -24.84 4.36 -21.49
C LEU A 158 -24.25 4.20 -22.91
N GLU A 159 -24.39 5.20 -23.78
CA GLU A 159 -23.74 5.22 -25.10
C GLU A 159 -22.21 5.25 -24.96
N ASP A 160 -21.69 6.15 -24.13
CA ASP A 160 -20.25 6.23 -23.82
C ASP A 160 -19.72 4.92 -23.22
N ALA A 161 -20.46 4.33 -22.28
CA ALA A 161 -20.12 3.05 -21.69
C ALA A 161 -20.15 1.92 -22.73
N ASN A 162 -21.15 1.86 -23.61
CA ASN A 162 -21.28 0.86 -24.65
C ASN A 162 -20.15 0.96 -25.70
N GLU A 163 -19.76 2.18 -26.07
CA GLU A 163 -18.64 2.43 -26.96
C GLU A 163 -17.30 2.05 -26.30
N TYR A 164 -17.10 2.47 -25.06
CA TYR A 164 -15.92 2.08 -24.27
C TYR A 164 -15.79 0.57 -24.12
N ILE A 165 -16.89 -0.12 -23.89
CA ILE A 165 -16.96 -1.57 -23.71
C ILE A 165 -16.67 -2.34 -25.00
N ARG A 166 -17.27 -1.91 -26.12
CA ARG A 166 -16.99 -2.51 -27.44
C ARG A 166 -15.52 -2.39 -27.81
N ASN A 167 -14.92 -1.26 -27.50
CA ASN A 167 -13.50 -0.98 -27.79
C ASN A 167 -12.58 -1.65 -26.76
N SER A 168 -12.98 -1.73 -25.48
CA SER A 168 -12.16 -2.25 -24.37
C SER A 168 -12.31 -3.75 -24.13
N GLY A 169 -13.28 -4.43 -24.72
CA GLY A 169 -13.47 -5.89 -24.52
C GLY A 169 -12.22 -6.72 -24.88
N LYS A 170 -11.46 -6.30 -25.92
CA LYS A 170 -10.16 -6.90 -26.26
C LYS A 170 -9.07 -6.51 -25.25
N GLU A 171 -9.10 -5.28 -24.73
CA GLU A 171 -8.15 -4.79 -23.73
C GLU A 171 -8.36 -5.46 -22.38
N ILE A 172 -9.59 -5.73 -21.98
CA ILE A 172 -9.92 -6.45 -20.75
C ILE A 172 -9.40 -7.89 -20.82
N ALA A 173 -9.61 -8.59 -21.96
CA ALA A 173 -9.06 -9.92 -22.17
C ALA A 173 -7.51 -9.90 -22.18
N GLN A 174 -6.89 -8.90 -22.80
CA GLN A 174 -5.43 -8.70 -22.77
C GLN A 174 -4.94 -8.36 -21.36
N THR A 175 -5.63 -7.50 -20.63
CA THR A 175 -5.29 -7.16 -19.25
C THR A 175 -5.43 -8.37 -18.33
N ALA A 176 -6.44 -9.21 -18.52
CA ALA A 176 -6.54 -10.50 -17.83
C ALA A 176 -5.34 -11.42 -18.12
N LEU A 177 -4.91 -11.52 -19.39
CA LEU A 177 -3.71 -12.28 -19.75
C LEU A 177 -2.41 -11.67 -19.22
N ILE A 178 -2.30 -10.35 -19.19
CA ILE A 178 -1.16 -9.63 -18.58
C ILE A 178 -1.14 -9.88 -17.07
N THR A 179 -2.30 -9.86 -16.41
CA THR A 179 -2.43 -10.16 -14.98
C THR A 179 -2.01 -11.61 -14.68
N LEU A 180 -2.36 -12.56 -15.53
CA LEU A 180 -1.89 -13.95 -15.41
C LEU A 180 -0.37 -14.07 -15.58
N LYS A 181 0.23 -13.33 -16.52
CA LYS A 181 1.70 -13.25 -16.65
C LYS A 181 2.33 -12.58 -15.42
N ALA A 182 1.72 -11.53 -14.89
CA ALA A 182 2.19 -10.86 -13.68
C ALA A 182 2.16 -11.79 -12.45
N VAL A 183 1.21 -12.71 -12.35
CA VAL A 183 1.21 -13.78 -11.32
C VAL A 183 2.44 -14.68 -11.49
N GLY A 184 2.83 -15.01 -12.72
CA GLY A 184 4.04 -15.81 -13.01
C GLY A 184 5.34 -15.10 -12.60
N THR A 185 5.48 -13.79 -12.89
CA THR A 185 6.64 -13.00 -12.45
C THR A 185 6.66 -12.80 -10.94
N ALA A 186 5.50 -12.58 -10.32
CA ALA A 186 5.37 -12.49 -8.88
C ALA A 186 5.84 -13.75 -8.14
N LEU A 187 5.75 -14.93 -8.76
CA LEU A 187 6.32 -16.17 -8.21
C LEU A 187 7.84 -16.10 -8.11
N THR A 188 8.53 -15.59 -9.15
CA THR A 188 9.98 -15.44 -9.15
C THR A 188 10.42 -14.45 -8.06
N ASP A 189 9.78 -13.29 -7.98
CA ASP A 189 10.06 -12.27 -6.96
C ASP A 189 9.78 -12.81 -5.56
N THR A 190 8.73 -13.62 -5.41
CA THR A 190 8.41 -14.29 -4.15
C THR A 190 9.51 -15.27 -3.74
N VAL A 191 10.07 -16.06 -4.67
CA VAL A 191 11.18 -16.97 -4.36
C VAL A 191 12.41 -16.19 -3.90
N VAL A 192 12.77 -15.10 -4.59
CA VAL A 192 13.89 -14.24 -4.18
C VAL A 192 13.62 -13.61 -2.80
N ALA A 193 12.42 -13.12 -2.56
CA ALA A 193 12.04 -12.54 -1.27
C ALA A 193 12.08 -13.58 -0.15
N ILE A 194 11.59 -14.79 -0.39
CA ILE A 194 11.62 -15.89 0.57
C ILE A 194 13.06 -16.31 0.88
N MET A 195 13.92 -16.46 -0.14
CA MET A 195 15.34 -16.77 0.06
C MET A 195 16.07 -15.68 0.84
N THR A 196 15.86 -14.43 0.47
CA THR A 196 16.41 -13.27 1.20
C THR A 196 15.95 -13.28 2.65
N GLY A 197 14.65 -13.51 2.88
CA GLY A 197 14.10 -13.63 4.24
C GLY A 197 14.76 -14.72 5.07
N LEU A 198 15.01 -15.88 4.46
CA LEU A 198 15.70 -17.00 5.10
C LEU A 198 17.12 -16.62 5.51
N TYR A 199 17.90 -16.04 4.59
CA TYR A 199 19.29 -15.60 4.90
C TYR A 199 19.31 -14.54 6.00
N LEU A 200 18.41 -13.56 5.95
CA LEU A 200 18.32 -12.53 6.98
C LEU A 200 17.90 -13.09 8.36
N LEU A 201 17.09 -14.14 8.40
CA LEU A 201 16.72 -14.82 9.65
C LEU A 201 17.89 -15.66 10.21
N ILE A 202 18.62 -16.38 9.36
CA ILE A 202 19.77 -17.18 9.77
C ILE A 202 20.86 -16.29 10.32
N ASP A 203 21.21 -15.21 9.60
CA ASP A 203 22.32 -14.32 9.94
C ASP A 203 21.90 -13.11 10.81
N ASN A 204 20.66 -13.09 11.32
CA ASN A 204 20.11 -11.95 12.07
C ASN A 204 21.05 -11.40 13.16
N GLU A 205 21.60 -12.29 14.01
CA GLU A 205 22.48 -11.85 15.10
C GLU A 205 23.85 -11.37 14.59
N ARG A 206 24.38 -11.98 13.53
CA ARG A 206 25.62 -11.54 12.88
C ARG A 206 25.45 -10.18 12.24
N LEU A 207 24.36 -9.98 11.49
CA LEU A 207 24.04 -8.71 10.85
C LEU A 207 23.88 -7.59 11.87
N LYS A 208 23.14 -7.81 12.95
CA LYS A 208 23.00 -6.84 14.03
C LYS A 208 24.34 -6.48 14.68
N THR A 209 25.16 -7.49 14.95
CA THR A 209 26.49 -7.28 15.56
C THR A 209 27.41 -6.51 14.63
N SER A 210 27.39 -6.85 13.33
CA SER A 210 28.21 -6.16 12.32
C SER A 210 27.74 -4.71 12.13
N ALA A 211 26.43 -4.48 12.06
CA ALA A 211 25.86 -3.13 11.98
C ALA A 211 26.22 -2.28 13.21
N LYS A 212 26.14 -2.86 14.42
CA LYS A 212 26.58 -2.16 15.65
C LYS A 212 28.07 -1.83 15.65
N ARG A 213 28.92 -2.78 15.23
CA ARG A 213 30.35 -2.55 15.13
C ARG A 213 30.68 -1.46 14.12
N LEU A 214 30.05 -1.50 12.94
CA LEU A 214 30.23 -0.50 11.90
C LEU A 214 29.81 0.90 12.38
N THR A 215 28.64 1.01 13.00
CA THR A 215 28.14 2.28 13.57
C THR A 215 29.11 2.83 14.61
N ASN A 216 29.62 1.98 15.54
CA ASN A 216 30.55 2.40 16.56
C ASN A 216 31.92 2.77 16.00
N SER A 217 32.33 2.21 14.85
CA SER A 217 33.61 2.56 14.18
C SER A 217 33.53 3.89 13.43
N LEU A 218 32.34 4.19 12.82
CA LEU A 218 32.16 5.38 11.97
C LEU A 218 31.77 6.62 12.76
N PHE A 219 31.09 6.47 13.89
CA PHE A 219 30.50 7.57 14.64
C PHE A 219 31.01 7.62 16.09
N LYS A 220 31.10 8.84 16.64
CA LYS A 220 31.39 9.04 18.07
C LYS A 220 30.27 8.40 18.92
N PRO A 221 30.56 7.94 20.16
CA PRO A 221 29.59 7.22 21.02
C PRO A 221 28.24 7.91 21.15
N GLU A 222 28.22 9.21 21.34
CA GLU A 222 26.99 10.00 21.47
C GLU A 222 26.10 9.99 20.19
N ARG A 223 26.73 9.96 19.01
CA ARG A 223 26.00 9.86 17.72
C ARG A 223 25.56 8.43 17.47
N ALA A 224 26.40 7.44 17.79
CA ALA A 224 26.06 6.03 17.68
C ALA A 224 24.82 5.68 18.52
N GLU A 225 24.73 6.20 19.75
CA GLU A 225 23.55 6.00 20.62
C GLU A 225 22.29 6.62 20.03
N LYS A 226 22.36 7.81 19.43
CA LYS A 226 21.21 8.43 18.72
C LYS A 226 20.78 7.60 17.52
N ILE A 227 21.71 7.03 16.74
CA ILE A 227 21.42 6.15 15.60
C ILE A 227 20.72 4.88 16.10
N PHE A 228 21.23 4.25 17.17
CA PHE A 228 20.57 3.06 17.73
C PHE A 228 19.17 3.36 18.26
N GLY A 229 18.97 4.52 18.90
CA GLY A 229 17.67 4.97 19.33
C GLY A 229 16.69 5.16 18.15
N PHE A 230 17.16 5.78 17.06
CA PHE A 230 16.38 5.95 15.84
C PHE A 230 16.01 4.60 15.21
N VAL A 231 16.97 3.68 15.08
CA VAL A 231 16.72 2.33 14.54
C VAL A 231 15.73 1.56 15.41
N HIS A 232 15.83 1.67 16.74
CA HIS A 232 14.91 1.04 17.67
C HIS A 232 13.47 1.59 17.52
N ASP A 233 13.31 2.91 17.38
CA ASP A 233 12.01 3.53 17.15
C ASP A 233 11.42 3.09 15.81
N SER A 234 12.27 3.06 14.76
CA SER A 234 11.87 2.58 13.44
C SER A 234 11.37 1.13 13.52
N ASP A 235 12.15 0.24 14.12
CA ASP A 235 11.79 -1.18 14.31
C ASP A 235 10.44 -1.32 15.04
N ARG A 236 10.22 -0.54 16.09
CA ARG A 236 8.96 -0.57 16.84
C ARG A 236 7.79 -0.09 15.99
N ILE A 237 7.89 1.10 15.37
CA ILE A 237 6.80 1.74 14.63
C ILE A 237 6.43 0.92 13.39
N PHE A 238 7.42 0.60 12.55
CA PHE A 238 7.19 -0.19 11.34
C PHE A 238 6.63 -1.58 11.66
N GLY A 239 7.21 -2.24 12.65
CA GLY A 239 6.79 -3.58 13.01
C GLY A 239 5.40 -3.67 13.60
N GLN A 240 5.02 -2.73 14.43
CA GLN A 240 3.64 -2.67 14.92
C GLN A 240 2.66 -2.42 13.78
N TYR A 241 2.95 -1.42 12.93
CA TYR A 241 2.09 -1.05 11.82
C TYR A 241 1.92 -2.20 10.81
N VAL A 242 3.02 -2.79 10.35
CA VAL A 242 2.98 -3.86 9.34
C VAL A 242 2.23 -5.08 9.87
N ARG A 243 2.52 -5.52 11.10
CA ARG A 243 1.79 -6.65 11.71
C ARG A 243 0.31 -6.35 11.88
N ALA A 244 -0.02 -5.12 12.30
CA ALA A 244 -1.40 -4.68 12.44
C ALA A 244 -2.14 -4.75 11.09
N ARG A 245 -1.57 -4.18 10.04
CA ARG A 245 -2.18 -4.14 8.71
C ARG A 245 -2.34 -5.50 8.08
N LEU A 246 -1.33 -6.37 8.20
CA LEU A 246 -1.45 -7.74 7.70
C LEU A 246 -2.52 -8.53 8.44
N PHE A 247 -2.62 -8.35 9.76
CA PHE A 247 -3.65 -9.02 10.55
C PHE A 247 -5.05 -8.50 10.20
N GLU A 248 -5.24 -7.19 10.10
CA GLU A 248 -6.50 -6.58 9.64
C GLU A 248 -6.91 -7.09 8.25
N SER A 249 -5.99 -7.08 7.30
CA SER A 249 -6.22 -7.55 5.93
C SER A 249 -6.60 -9.05 5.91
N LEU A 250 -5.96 -9.88 6.73
CA LEU A 250 -6.31 -11.30 6.85
C LEU A 250 -7.70 -11.50 7.45
N VAL A 251 -8.08 -10.70 8.46
CA VAL A 251 -9.42 -10.75 9.05
C VAL A 251 -10.47 -10.30 8.04
N VAL A 252 -10.21 -9.23 7.30
CA VAL A 252 -11.08 -8.75 6.21
C VAL A 252 -11.24 -9.83 5.13
N PHE A 253 -10.15 -10.46 4.70
CA PHE A 253 -10.19 -11.58 3.76
C PHE A 253 -11.11 -12.71 4.24
N ALA A 254 -10.87 -13.18 5.47
CA ALA A 254 -11.65 -14.28 6.06
C ALA A 254 -13.13 -13.91 6.21
N ALA A 255 -13.43 -12.70 6.68
CA ALA A 255 -14.79 -12.22 6.84
C ALA A 255 -15.53 -12.10 5.49
N MET A 256 -14.87 -11.53 4.46
CA MET A 256 -15.44 -11.42 3.12
C MET A 256 -15.64 -12.81 2.49
N LEU A 257 -14.67 -13.69 2.62
CA LEU A 257 -14.77 -15.05 2.08
C LEU A 257 -15.94 -15.82 2.71
N ILE A 258 -16.07 -15.78 4.03
CA ILE A 258 -17.19 -16.41 4.75
C ILE A 258 -18.51 -15.75 4.35
N GLY A 259 -18.62 -14.42 4.42
CA GLY A 259 -19.84 -13.72 4.11
C GLY A 259 -20.31 -13.94 2.67
N TYR A 260 -19.39 -13.92 1.71
CA TYR A 260 -19.72 -14.13 0.30
C TYR A 260 -19.94 -15.61 -0.07
N THR A 261 -19.49 -16.54 0.76
CA THR A 261 -19.78 -17.97 0.59
C THR A 261 -21.13 -18.32 1.21
N VAL A 262 -21.48 -17.75 2.37
CA VAL A 262 -22.78 -17.98 3.05
C VAL A 262 -23.93 -17.41 2.21
N VAL A 263 -23.81 -16.19 1.71
CA VAL A 263 -24.72 -15.68 0.68
C VAL A 263 -23.96 -15.76 -0.65
N PRO A 264 -24.30 -16.71 -1.53
CA PRO A 264 -23.47 -17.06 -2.68
C PRO A 264 -23.29 -15.87 -3.65
N VAL A 265 -22.33 -15.01 -3.31
CA VAL A 265 -21.85 -13.92 -4.18
C VAL A 265 -20.91 -14.55 -5.20
N PRO A 266 -21.06 -14.27 -6.51
CA PRO A 266 -20.16 -14.82 -7.52
C PRO A 266 -18.73 -14.39 -7.25
N TYR A 267 -17.79 -15.25 -7.63
CA TYR A 267 -16.36 -14.98 -7.49
C TYR A 267 -15.92 -14.58 -6.05
N ALA A 268 -16.53 -15.19 -5.04
CA ALA A 268 -16.31 -14.87 -3.62
C ALA A 268 -14.82 -14.81 -3.24
N VAL A 269 -14.01 -15.77 -3.71
CA VAL A 269 -12.55 -15.80 -3.45
C VAL A 269 -11.86 -14.61 -4.08
N LEU A 270 -12.16 -14.30 -5.34
CA LEU A 270 -11.57 -13.15 -6.05
C LEU A 270 -11.89 -11.84 -5.33
N PHE A 271 -13.16 -11.60 -5.04
CA PHE A 271 -13.59 -10.36 -4.38
C PHE A 271 -13.07 -10.24 -2.95
N SER A 272 -12.92 -11.36 -2.24
CA SER A 272 -12.30 -11.36 -0.90
C SER A 272 -10.81 -11.01 -0.95
N ILE A 273 -10.08 -11.47 -1.98
CA ILE A 273 -8.68 -11.10 -2.20
C ILE A 273 -8.57 -9.62 -2.56
N VAL A 274 -9.42 -9.12 -3.48
CA VAL A 274 -9.46 -7.71 -3.84
C VAL A 274 -9.70 -6.85 -2.60
N GLY A 275 -10.71 -7.18 -1.79
CA GLY A 275 -11.01 -6.47 -0.55
C GLY A 275 -9.86 -6.48 0.45
N ALA A 276 -9.20 -7.63 0.63
CA ALA A 276 -8.07 -7.77 1.54
C ALA A 276 -6.83 -7.00 1.07
N VAL A 277 -6.51 -7.08 -0.22
CA VAL A 277 -5.35 -6.39 -0.80
C VAL A 277 -5.55 -4.87 -0.77
N THR A 278 -6.73 -4.40 -1.18
CA THR A 278 -7.03 -2.97 -1.11
C THR A 278 -7.01 -2.47 0.33
N ASN A 279 -7.47 -3.26 1.32
CA ASN A 279 -7.48 -2.88 2.73
C ASN A 279 -6.08 -2.63 3.32
N LEU A 280 -5.00 -3.06 2.67
CA LEU A 280 -3.64 -2.70 3.08
C LEU A 280 -3.39 -1.19 3.05
N VAL A 281 -4.10 -0.44 2.21
CA VAL A 281 -3.99 1.01 2.09
C VAL A 281 -5.05 1.69 2.96
N PRO A 282 -4.66 2.44 4.02
CA PRO A 282 -5.60 3.10 4.90
C PRO A 282 -6.50 4.10 4.16
N PHE A 283 -7.78 4.17 4.51
CA PHE A 283 -8.82 5.01 3.93
C PHE A 283 -9.15 4.73 2.47
N PHE A 284 -8.15 4.65 1.59
CA PHE A 284 -8.36 4.43 0.16
C PHE A 284 -8.73 2.97 -0.15
N GLY A 285 -8.17 2.04 0.60
CA GLY A 285 -8.40 0.62 0.39
C GLY A 285 -9.86 0.21 0.51
N PRO A 286 -10.55 0.53 1.62
CA PRO A 286 -11.97 0.30 1.79
C PRO A 286 -12.84 0.87 0.67
N ILE A 287 -12.55 2.11 0.25
CA ILE A 287 -13.28 2.78 -0.83
C ILE A 287 -13.02 2.08 -2.16
N ALA A 288 -11.76 1.79 -2.48
CA ALA A 288 -11.40 1.10 -3.71
C ALA A 288 -12.01 -0.32 -3.76
N GLY A 289 -11.96 -1.07 -2.66
CA GLY A 289 -12.60 -2.38 -2.55
C GLY A 289 -14.10 -2.31 -2.82
N PHE A 290 -14.80 -1.33 -2.23
CA PHE A 290 -16.22 -1.11 -2.46
C PHE A 290 -16.52 -0.76 -3.93
N LEU A 291 -15.78 0.22 -4.50
CA LEU A 291 -15.99 0.69 -5.88
C LEU A 291 -15.64 -0.35 -6.94
N ILE A 292 -14.78 -1.32 -6.62
CA ILE A 292 -14.47 -2.44 -7.53
C ILE A 292 -15.50 -3.55 -7.38
N VAL A 293 -15.75 -4.02 -6.15
CA VAL A 293 -16.54 -5.24 -5.92
C VAL A 293 -18.02 -5.01 -6.16
N VAL A 294 -18.60 -3.93 -5.63
CA VAL A 294 -20.06 -3.74 -5.67
C VAL A 294 -20.61 -3.55 -7.09
N PRO A 295 -20.01 -2.72 -7.96
CA PRO A 295 -20.45 -2.61 -9.35
C PRO A 295 -20.30 -3.92 -10.12
N LEU A 296 -19.22 -4.67 -9.90
CA LEU A 296 -19.03 -5.97 -10.55
C LEU A 296 -20.09 -6.98 -10.11
N VAL A 297 -20.42 -7.03 -8.82
CA VAL A 297 -21.49 -7.90 -8.32
C VAL A 297 -22.84 -7.45 -8.89
N LEU A 298 -23.06 -6.14 -9.02
CA LEU A 298 -24.30 -5.61 -9.61
C LEU A 298 -24.49 -6.05 -11.06
N LEU A 299 -23.42 -6.06 -11.85
CA LEU A 299 -23.45 -6.52 -13.23
C LEU A 299 -23.69 -8.04 -13.35
N ILE A 300 -23.08 -8.83 -12.46
CA ILE A 300 -23.11 -10.30 -12.53
C ILE A 300 -24.40 -10.87 -11.92
N ARG A 301 -24.75 -10.37 -10.74
CA ARG A 301 -25.90 -10.82 -9.93
C ARG A 301 -26.54 -9.63 -9.21
N PRO A 302 -27.42 -8.87 -9.87
CA PRO A 302 -28.05 -7.66 -9.30
C PRO A 302 -28.71 -7.93 -7.95
N GLU A 303 -29.34 -9.09 -7.79
CA GLU A 303 -30.01 -9.51 -6.56
C GLU A 303 -29.07 -9.69 -5.37
N ARG A 304 -27.76 -9.83 -5.61
CA ARG A 304 -26.73 -9.96 -4.57
C ARG A 304 -25.97 -8.66 -4.30
N ALA A 305 -26.10 -7.68 -5.18
CA ALA A 305 -25.34 -6.42 -5.08
C ALA A 305 -25.65 -5.64 -3.81
N LEU A 306 -26.91 -5.56 -3.42
CA LEU A 306 -27.32 -4.89 -2.19
C LEU A 306 -26.70 -5.57 -0.96
N TYR A 307 -26.72 -6.91 -0.93
CA TYR A 307 -26.07 -7.65 0.14
C TYR A 307 -24.56 -7.37 0.18
N ALA A 308 -23.88 -7.46 -0.96
CA ALA A 308 -22.44 -7.21 -1.05
C ALA A 308 -22.09 -5.79 -0.57
N ALA A 309 -22.86 -4.78 -0.99
CA ALA A 309 -22.67 -3.40 -0.57
C ALA A 309 -22.85 -3.21 0.94
N VAL A 310 -23.97 -3.68 1.49
CA VAL A 310 -24.25 -3.58 2.93
C VAL A 310 -23.21 -4.35 3.73
N PHE A 311 -22.84 -5.55 3.29
CA PHE A 311 -21.85 -6.37 3.97
C PHE A 311 -20.48 -5.68 4.01
N ILE A 312 -20.01 -5.13 2.88
CA ILE A 312 -18.73 -4.38 2.87
C ILE A 312 -18.81 -3.17 3.79
N ILE A 313 -19.90 -2.39 3.74
CA ILE A 313 -20.06 -1.20 4.61
C ILE A 313 -20.02 -1.61 6.08
N VAL A 314 -20.75 -2.63 6.50
CA VAL A 314 -20.77 -3.12 7.87
C VAL A 314 -19.36 -3.63 8.29
N LEU A 315 -18.71 -4.39 7.41
CA LEU A 315 -17.36 -4.87 7.65
C LEU A 315 -16.36 -3.72 7.80
N GLN A 316 -16.47 -2.68 6.97
CA GLN A 316 -15.61 -1.49 7.05
C GLN A 316 -15.85 -0.69 8.34
N GLN A 317 -17.09 -0.57 8.79
CA GLN A 317 -17.38 0.04 10.09
C GLN A 317 -16.78 -0.79 11.25
N PHE A 318 -16.88 -2.11 11.16
CA PHE A 318 -16.28 -2.99 12.16
C PHE A 318 -14.74 -2.89 12.13
N ASP A 319 -14.13 -2.84 10.95
CA ASP A 319 -12.68 -2.66 10.80
C ASP A 319 -12.23 -1.33 11.39
N GLY A 320 -12.87 -0.22 11.02
CA GLY A 320 -12.50 1.12 11.48
C GLY A 320 -12.71 1.38 12.97
N TYR A 321 -13.80 0.87 13.56
CA TYR A 321 -14.15 1.17 14.97
C TYR A 321 -13.72 0.08 15.94
N VAL A 322 -13.53 -1.16 15.52
CA VAL A 322 -13.24 -2.29 16.42
C VAL A 322 -11.86 -2.89 16.17
N LEU A 323 -11.56 -3.28 14.91
CA LEU A 323 -10.30 -3.94 14.58
C LEU A 323 -9.13 -2.96 14.62
N GLY A 324 -9.23 -1.84 13.92
CA GLY A 324 -8.17 -0.84 13.82
C GLY A 324 -7.65 -0.39 15.19
N PRO A 325 -8.51 0.14 16.09
CA PRO A 325 -8.07 0.54 17.41
C PRO A 325 -7.47 -0.60 18.26
N LYS A 326 -8.02 -1.81 18.15
CA LYS A 326 -7.52 -2.97 18.93
C LYS A 326 -6.18 -3.50 18.42
N VAL A 327 -5.96 -3.46 17.10
CA VAL A 327 -4.78 -4.06 16.47
C VAL A 327 -3.61 -3.07 16.38
N MET A 328 -3.89 -1.80 16.07
CA MET A 328 -2.87 -0.75 16.01
C MET A 328 -2.39 -0.31 17.39
N GLY A 329 -3.25 -0.34 18.42
CA GLY A 329 -2.91 0.12 19.77
C GLY A 329 -2.31 1.53 19.78
N ASP A 330 -1.44 1.81 20.76
CA ASP A 330 -0.74 3.10 20.89
C ASP A 330 0.44 3.30 19.90
N GLY A 331 0.61 2.39 18.96
CA GLY A 331 1.83 2.33 18.13
C GLY A 331 1.96 3.41 17.07
N VAL A 332 0.85 3.93 16.56
CA VAL A 332 0.85 4.97 15.50
C VAL A 332 -0.11 6.09 15.90
N ASN A 333 0.36 6.98 16.76
CA ASN A 333 -0.42 8.10 17.29
C ASN A 333 -0.43 9.29 16.29
N LEU A 334 -0.87 9.03 15.04
CA LEU A 334 -1.03 10.07 14.03
C LEU A 334 -2.50 10.52 13.94
N ARG A 335 -2.70 11.84 13.78
CA ARG A 335 -4.03 12.37 13.44
C ARG A 335 -4.42 11.92 12.02
N PRO A 336 -5.71 11.69 11.74
CA PRO A 336 -6.17 11.20 10.41
C PRO A 336 -5.64 12.02 9.23
N LEU A 337 -5.52 13.35 9.39
CA LEU A 337 -4.95 14.23 8.36
C LEU A 337 -3.52 13.83 7.96
N TRP A 338 -2.66 13.50 8.93
CA TRP A 338 -1.28 13.10 8.65
C TRP A 338 -1.19 11.73 7.96
N ILE A 339 -2.13 10.83 8.30
CA ILE A 339 -2.23 9.53 7.62
C ILE A 339 -2.62 9.75 6.15
N LEU A 340 -3.64 10.59 5.90
CA LEU A 340 -4.07 10.92 4.54
C LEU A 340 -2.93 11.54 3.72
N MET A 341 -2.25 12.54 4.28
CA MET A 341 -1.08 13.15 3.63
C MET A 341 0.03 12.13 3.34
N ALA A 342 0.33 11.26 4.30
CA ALA A 342 1.37 10.24 4.17
C ALA A 342 1.03 9.22 3.07
N VAL A 343 -0.24 8.78 2.99
CA VAL A 343 -0.70 7.85 1.94
C VAL A 343 -0.66 8.54 0.57
N THR A 344 -1.16 9.77 0.46
CA THR A 344 -1.17 10.51 -0.81
C THR A 344 0.24 10.80 -1.31
N ALA A 345 1.11 11.35 -0.44
CA ALA A 345 2.50 11.65 -0.81
C ALA A 345 3.29 10.38 -1.11
N GLY A 346 3.12 9.34 -0.28
CA GLY A 346 3.75 8.03 -0.51
C GLY A 346 3.30 7.41 -1.83
N GLY A 347 2.00 7.51 -2.14
CA GLY A 347 1.42 7.03 -3.39
C GLY A 347 1.96 7.75 -4.62
N ALA A 348 2.10 9.06 -4.55
CA ALA A 348 2.67 9.86 -5.64
C ALA A 348 4.15 9.55 -5.91
N LEU A 349 4.93 9.21 -4.87
CA LEU A 349 6.36 8.96 -4.99
C LEU A 349 6.70 7.49 -5.34
N PHE A 350 5.99 6.54 -4.75
CA PHE A 350 6.36 5.10 -4.81
C PHE A 350 5.17 4.18 -5.10
N GLY A 351 4.03 4.71 -5.59
CA GLY A 351 2.85 3.92 -5.90
C GLY A 351 2.25 3.22 -4.67
N VAL A 352 1.69 2.03 -4.87
CA VAL A 352 1.02 1.25 -3.80
C VAL A 352 1.95 0.93 -2.61
N PRO A 353 3.21 0.49 -2.79
CA PRO A 353 4.14 0.33 -1.67
C PRO A 353 4.34 1.60 -0.86
N GLY A 354 4.42 2.77 -1.53
CA GLY A 354 4.51 4.07 -0.87
C GLY A 354 3.27 4.44 -0.08
N MET A 355 2.07 4.11 -0.58
CA MET A 355 0.82 4.32 0.17
C MET A 355 0.82 3.54 1.49
N VAL A 356 1.27 2.31 1.47
CA VAL A 356 1.32 1.44 2.66
C VAL A 356 2.41 1.89 3.64
N LEU A 357 3.63 2.14 3.14
CA LEU A 357 4.77 2.48 3.98
C LEU A 357 4.82 3.97 4.39
N GLY A 358 4.10 4.83 3.71
CA GLY A 358 4.05 6.27 4.02
C GLY A 358 3.58 6.56 5.45
N VAL A 359 2.62 5.80 5.96
CA VAL A 359 2.09 5.97 7.32
C VAL A 359 3.14 5.73 8.40
N PRO A 360 3.87 4.60 8.45
CA PRO A 360 4.92 4.41 9.45
C PRO A 360 6.09 5.37 9.28
N VAL A 361 6.40 5.82 8.05
CA VAL A 361 7.40 6.87 7.81
C VAL A 361 6.95 8.18 8.45
N ALA A 362 5.71 8.61 8.22
CA ALA A 362 5.17 9.82 8.83
C ALA A 362 5.12 9.72 10.37
N ALA A 363 4.78 8.55 10.92
CA ALA A 363 4.80 8.30 12.36
C ALA A 363 6.21 8.41 12.95
N LEU A 364 7.21 7.89 12.24
CA LEU A 364 8.60 8.00 12.63
C LEU A 364 9.07 9.46 12.62
N ILE A 365 8.79 10.21 11.53
CA ILE A 365 9.09 11.64 11.43
C ILE A 365 8.41 12.41 12.57
N GLY A 366 7.13 12.18 12.81
CA GLY A 366 6.37 12.79 13.90
C GLY A 366 6.97 12.52 15.28
N THR A 367 7.42 11.29 15.53
CA THR A 367 8.08 10.90 16.78
C THR A 367 9.41 11.62 16.96
N GLN A 368 10.24 11.70 15.91
CA GLN A 368 11.53 12.40 15.98
C GLN A 368 11.35 13.92 16.15
N LEU A 369 10.38 14.50 15.43
CA LEU A 369 10.06 15.93 15.55
C LEU A 369 9.54 16.27 16.96
N SER A 370 8.68 15.42 17.53
CA SER A 370 8.17 15.58 18.89
C SER A 370 9.29 15.53 19.94
N ARG A 371 10.26 14.62 19.77
CA ARG A 371 11.45 14.57 20.66
C ARG A 371 12.34 15.78 20.51
N PHE A 372 12.50 16.27 19.28
CA PHE A 372 13.31 17.46 19.02
C PHE A 372 12.67 18.70 19.66
N THR A 373 11.36 18.88 19.51
CA THR A 373 10.62 19.99 20.12
C THR A 373 10.59 19.91 21.66
N ALA A 374 10.37 18.73 22.21
CA ALA A 374 10.37 18.52 23.66
C ALA A 374 11.74 18.86 24.31
N LYS A 375 12.84 18.66 23.60
CA LYS A 375 14.17 19.05 24.07
C LYS A 375 14.41 20.56 24.07
N ARG A 376 13.72 21.31 23.19
CA ARG A 376 13.91 22.78 23.06
C ARG A 376 12.88 23.61 23.84
N VAL A 377 11.62 23.13 23.91
CA VAL A 377 10.50 23.89 24.43
C VAL A 377 9.99 23.33 25.77
N GLY A 378 10.51 22.18 26.20
CA GLY A 378 9.99 21.42 27.33
C GLY A 378 8.85 20.45 26.98
N PRO A 379 8.46 19.58 27.88
CA PRO A 379 7.37 18.63 27.65
C PRO A 379 6.06 19.38 27.37
N LYS A 380 5.24 18.83 26.46
CA LYS A 380 3.88 19.35 26.23
C LYS A 380 3.13 19.43 27.56
N PRO A 381 2.41 20.54 27.82
CA PRO A 381 1.52 20.59 28.97
C PRO A 381 0.55 19.40 28.88
N GLU A 382 0.45 18.62 29.95
CA GLU A 382 -0.55 17.55 30.02
C GLU A 382 -1.93 18.18 29.75
N PRO A 383 -2.79 17.55 28.93
CA PRO A 383 -4.15 18.01 28.77
C PRO A 383 -4.78 18.03 30.18
N GLU A 384 -5.30 19.19 30.59
CA GLU A 384 -6.01 19.33 31.86
C GLU A 384 -6.99 18.17 32.00
N LYS A 385 -6.76 17.31 32.97
CA LYS A 385 -7.69 16.23 33.32
C LYS A 385 -9.00 16.90 33.61
N LYS A 386 -10.00 16.78 32.74
CA LYS A 386 -11.36 17.23 33.02
C LYS A 386 -11.73 16.72 34.39
N PRO A 387 -12.14 17.60 35.33
CA PRO A 387 -12.45 17.19 36.66
C PRO A 387 -13.49 16.07 36.62
N SER A 388 -13.16 14.95 37.27
CA SER A 388 -14.03 13.77 37.28
C SER A 388 -15.41 14.19 37.76
N GLN A 389 -16.47 13.69 37.13
CA GLN A 389 -17.86 14.02 37.52
C GLN A 389 -18.16 13.73 39.00
N ARG A 390 -17.29 12.98 39.68
CA ARG A 390 -17.36 12.72 41.12
C ARG A 390 -17.05 13.95 41.99
N SER A 391 -16.22 14.90 41.51
CA SER A 391 -15.91 16.12 42.27
C SER A 391 -16.98 17.21 42.18
N LYS A 392 -17.86 17.15 41.17
CA LYS A 392 -19.01 18.04 41.04
C LYS A 392 -20.16 17.65 42.00
N ARG A 393 -20.34 16.35 42.29
CA ARG A 393 -21.39 15.89 43.22
C ARG A 393 -21.08 16.10 44.71
N MET A 394 -19.88 16.50 45.08
CA MET A 394 -19.52 16.85 46.46
C MET A 394 -19.55 18.36 46.73
N ARG A 395 -19.94 19.19 45.78
CA ARG A 395 -20.07 20.64 45.93
C ARG A 395 -21.52 21.14 45.77
N GLU A 396 -22.47 20.26 45.51
CA GLU A 396 -23.92 20.46 45.66
C GLU A 396 -24.42 19.74 46.92
#